data_5516206a1dd983d93393c304c22e1aa2
#
_entry.id   5516206a1dd983d93393c304c22e1aa2
#
_cell.length_a   1.000
_cell.length_b   1.000
_cell.length_c   1.000
_cell.angle_alpha   90.00
_cell.angle_beta   90.00
_cell.angle_gamma   90.00
#
_symmetry.space_group_name_H-M   'P 1'
#
loop_
_entity.id
_entity.type
_entity.pdbx_description
1 polymer ?
#
loop_
_entity_poly.entity_id
_entity_poly.type
_entity_poly.pdbx_seq_one_letter_code
_entity_poly.pdbx_strand_id
1 'polypeptide(L)'
;PTETEWEYAARGGRDAAGNGNKFSGSNTLENVAIYSSNSGNQTSVVGSKQPNEIGIYDMSGNVWEWCNDWCDENYYAQHPSDKNSPTQNPQGTNSGTGRVVRGGSWNDVDFNCRSANRFGYGPEYRLNNYGFRVSRTK
;
A
#
# COMPACT_ATOMS: atom_id res chain seq x y z
N PRO A 1 2.64 8.10 -5.93
CA PRO A 1 3.27 8.35 -4.63
C PRO A 1 4.59 7.61 -4.47
N THR A 2 5.45 8.07 -3.54
CA THR A 2 6.50 7.22 -2.98
C THR A 2 5.89 6.13 -2.09
N GLU A 3 6.65 5.08 -1.79
CA GLU A 3 6.18 4.01 -0.90
C GLU A 3 5.81 4.55 0.49
N THR A 4 6.61 5.46 1.02
CA THR A 4 6.35 6.07 2.34
C THR A 4 5.09 6.93 2.35
N GLU A 5 4.84 7.71 1.29
CA GLU A 5 3.59 8.47 1.15
C GLU A 5 2.39 7.54 1.06
N TRP A 6 2.53 6.44 0.30
CA TRP A 6 1.50 5.43 0.18
C TRP A 6 1.18 4.79 1.54
N GLU A 7 2.19 4.33 2.28
CA GLU A 7 1.99 3.69 3.58
C GLU A 7 1.43 4.66 4.62
N TYR A 8 1.91 5.91 4.64
CA TYR A 8 1.37 6.96 5.50
C TYR A 8 -0.13 7.18 5.25
N ALA A 9 -0.54 7.25 3.98
CA ALA A 9 -1.94 7.36 3.60
C ALA A 9 -2.75 6.11 3.98
N ALA A 10 -2.20 4.90 3.75
CA ALA A 10 -2.86 3.64 4.09
C ALA A 10 -3.09 3.49 5.60
N ARG A 11 -2.20 4.04 6.42
CA ARG A 11 -2.31 4.05 7.88
C ARG A 11 -3.18 5.17 8.44
N GLY A 12 -3.92 5.89 7.58
CA GLY A 12 -4.83 6.95 8.01
C GLY A 12 -4.15 8.29 8.32
N GLY A 13 -2.91 8.49 7.83
CA GLY A 13 -2.21 9.76 8.02
C GLY A 13 -1.87 10.05 9.47
N ARG A 14 -1.83 11.35 9.80
CA ARG A 14 -1.49 11.83 11.15
C ARG A 14 -2.54 11.41 12.19
N ASP A 15 -3.81 11.40 11.80
CA ASP A 15 -4.93 11.24 12.72
C ASP A 15 -5.08 9.78 13.19
N ALA A 16 -4.54 8.84 12.43
CA ALA A 16 -4.53 7.43 12.78
C ALA A 16 -3.20 6.96 13.41
N ALA A 17 -2.26 7.86 13.66
CA ALA A 17 -1.00 7.54 14.31
C ALA A 17 -1.26 6.86 15.67
N GLY A 18 -1.12 5.55 15.74
CA GLY A 18 -1.36 4.75 16.93
C GLY A 18 -2.57 3.82 16.89
N ASN A 19 -3.42 3.87 15.89
CA ASN A 19 -4.57 2.94 15.78
C ASN A 19 -4.13 1.48 15.57
N GLY A 20 -2.92 1.25 15.04
CA GLY A 20 -2.35 -0.09 14.89
C GLY A 20 -3.15 -1.04 14.00
N ASN A 21 -4.03 -0.50 13.15
CA ASN A 21 -4.85 -1.31 12.26
C ASN A 21 -3.96 -2.14 11.31
N LYS A 22 -4.31 -3.42 11.18
CA LYS A 22 -3.62 -4.37 10.30
C LYS A 22 -3.81 -4.00 8.83
N PHE A 23 -5.02 -3.56 8.48
CA PHE A 23 -5.44 -3.12 7.15
C PHE A 23 -5.78 -1.63 7.17
N SER A 24 -5.90 -1.02 6.00
CA SER A 24 -6.22 0.40 5.93
C SER A 24 -7.65 0.67 6.44
N GLY A 25 -7.76 1.31 7.58
CA GLY A 25 -9.02 1.69 8.23
C GLY A 25 -9.66 0.61 9.10
N SER A 26 -9.13 -0.63 9.18
CA SER A 26 -9.78 -1.69 9.98
C SER A 26 -8.82 -2.84 10.35
N ASN A 27 -9.16 -3.58 11.40
CA ASN A 27 -8.60 -4.90 11.69
C ASN A 27 -9.40 -6.05 11.04
N THR A 28 -10.56 -5.75 10.48
CA THR A 28 -11.42 -6.71 9.78
C THR A 28 -11.36 -6.43 8.28
N LEU A 29 -10.71 -7.32 7.52
CA LEU A 29 -10.40 -7.09 6.10
C LEU A 29 -11.65 -6.93 5.23
N GLU A 30 -12.71 -7.69 5.51
CA GLU A 30 -13.98 -7.67 4.77
C GLU A 30 -14.62 -6.28 4.71
N ASN A 31 -14.36 -5.43 5.71
CA ASN A 31 -14.92 -4.08 5.78
C ASN A 31 -14.28 -3.12 4.79
N VAL A 32 -13.00 -3.33 4.47
CA VAL A 32 -12.15 -2.34 3.78
C VAL A 32 -11.54 -2.84 2.47
N ALA A 33 -11.69 -4.14 2.14
CA ALA A 33 -10.98 -4.73 1.01
C ALA A 33 -11.83 -5.63 0.13
N ILE A 34 -11.48 -5.64 -1.15
CA ILE A 34 -11.84 -6.68 -2.12
C ILE A 34 -10.62 -7.59 -2.28
N TYR A 35 -10.76 -8.88 -1.93
CA TYR A 35 -9.68 -9.87 -1.94
C TYR A 35 -10.21 -11.25 -2.31
N SER A 36 -9.39 -12.29 -2.35
CA SER A 36 -9.75 -13.61 -2.90
C SER A 36 -11.04 -14.21 -2.34
N SER A 37 -11.36 -13.96 -1.07
CA SER A 37 -12.56 -14.53 -0.44
C SER A 37 -13.87 -13.82 -0.80
N ASN A 38 -13.84 -12.59 -1.31
CA ASN A 38 -15.04 -11.79 -1.58
C ASN A 38 -15.07 -11.12 -2.96
N SER A 39 -14.04 -11.28 -3.78
CA SER A 39 -13.91 -10.61 -5.08
C SER A 39 -14.78 -11.22 -6.20
N GLY A 40 -15.17 -12.48 -6.07
CA GLY A 40 -15.77 -13.20 -7.20
C GLY A 40 -14.82 -13.37 -8.39
N ASN A 41 -13.50 -13.45 -8.14
CA ASN A 41 -12.41 -13.58 -9.11
C ASN A 41 -12.29 -12.39 -10.09
N GLN A 42 -12.59 -11.18 -9.63
CA GLN A 42 -12.46 -9.96 -10.43
C GLN A 42 -12.25 -8.73 -9.55
N THR A 43 -11.84 -7.64 -10.17
CA THR A 43 -11.84 -6.31 -9.53
C THR A 43 -13.25 -5.84 -9.23
N SER A 44 -13.40 -4.92 -8.28
CA SER A 44 -14.67 -4.27 -7.99
C SER A 44 -14.63 -2.77 -8.34
N VAL A 45 -15.79 -2.17 -8.39
CA VAL A 45 -15.93 -0.72 -8.51
C VAL A 45 -15.20 -0.06 -7.33
N VAL A 46 -14.39 0.96 -7.61
CA VAL A 46 -13.65 1.70 -6.60
C VAL A 46 -14.58 2.34 -5.57
N GLY A 47 -14.15 2.37 -4.30
CA GLY A 47 -14.94 2.93 -3.22
C GLY A 47 -16.12 2.06 -2.76
N SER A 48 -16.15 0.78 -3.12
CA SER A 48 -17.22 -0.15 -2.74
C SER A 48 -17.15 -0.63 -1.29
N LYS A 49 -16.04 -0.41 -0.62
CA LYS A 49 -15.80 -0.74 0.79
C LYS A 49 -15.70 0.52 1.66
N GLN A 50 -15.46 0.36 2.96
CA GLN A 50 -15.26 1.50 3.86
C GLN A 50 -13.92 2.19 3.60
N PRO A 51 -13.85 3.53 3.70
CA PRO A 51 -12.59 4.26 3.62
C PRO A 51 -11.80 4.13 4.93
N ASN A 52 -10.55 4.54 4.90
CA ASN A 52 -9.77 4.73 6.11
C ASN A 52 -10.09 6.07 6.80
N GLU A 53 -9.35 6.40 7.86
CA GLU A 53 -9.57 7.52 8.77
C GLU A 53 -9.47 8.90 8.07
N ILE A 54 -8.76 8.97 6.94
CA ILE A 54 -8.64 10.20 6.12
C ILE A 54 -9.48 10.16 4.84
N GLY A 55 -10.43 9.22 4.77
CA GLY A 55 -11.38 9.12 3.67
C GLY A 55 -10.83 8.50 2.39
N ILE A 56 -9.70 7.78 2.44
CA ILE A 56 -9.12 7.11 1.27
C ILE A 56 -9.62 5.66 1.20
N TYR A 57 -10.09 5.26 0.01
CA TYR A 57 -10.61 3.94 -0.30
C TYR A 57 -9.56 3.05 -0.95
N ASP A 58 -9.81 1.72 -0.87
CA ASP A 58 -9.12 0.67 -1.62
C ASP A 58 -7.60 0.62 -1.40
N MET A 59 -7.12 1.08 -0.23
CA MET A 59 -5.72 0.95 0.18
C MET A 59 -5.38 -0.47 0.66
N SER A 60 -6.38 -1.35 0.76
CA SER A 60 -6.24 -2.78 1.00
C SER A 60 -7.09 -3.52 -0.02
N GLY A 61 -6.49 -4.42 -0.81
CA GLY A 61 -7.14 -5.20 -1.85
C GLY A 61 -7.47 -4.44 -3.14
N ASN A 62 -8.36 -4.97 -3.92
CA ASN A 62 -8.76 -4.60 -5.27
C ASN A 62 -7.63 -4.79 -6.28
N VAL A 63 -6.63 -3.91 -6.35
CA VAL A 63 -5.43 -4.07 -7.19
C VAL A 63 -4.17 -3.67 -6.43
N TRP A 64 -3.05 -4.33 -6.73
CA TRP A 64 -1.73 -3.86 -6.33
C TRP A 64 -1.46 -2.48 -6.93
N GLU A 65 -0.88 -1.59 -6.16
CA GLU A 65 -0.61 -0.22 -6.58
C GLU A 65 0.88 0.05 -6.67
N TRP A 66 1.32 0.50 -7.86
CA TRP A 66 2.68 0.90 -8.10
C TRP A 66 3.07 2.13 -7.29
N CYS A 67 4.24 2.03 -6.63
CA CYS A 67 4.93 3.17 -6.03
C CYS A 67 6.12 3.60 -6.91
N ASN A 68 6.56 4.84 -6.68
CA ASN A 68 7.69 5.41 -7.44
C ASN A 68 9.05 4.78 -7.06
N ASP A 69 9.13 4.14 -5.91
CA ASP A 69 10.37 3.63 -5.33
C ASP A 69 10.84 2.35 -6.03
N TRP A 70 12.15 2.21 -6.22
CA TRP A 70 12.76 0.94 -6.49
C TRP A 70 12.69 0.05 -5.25
N CYS A 71 12.37 -1.22 -5.43
CA CYS A 71 12.25 -2.17 -4.34
C CYS A 71 13.65 -2.65 -3.91
N ASP A 72 13.96 -2.43 -2.63
CA ASP A 72 15.10 -3.01 -1.93
C ASP A 72 14.61 -3.59 -0.61
N GLU A 73 14.83 -4.88 -0.41
CA GLU A 73 14.41 -5.60 0.81
C GLU A 73 15.13 -5.09 2.06
N ASN A 74 16.35 -4.57 1.90
CA ASN A 74 17.19 -4.08 2.99
C ASN A 74 17.04 -2.58 3.24
N TYR A 75 16.23 -1.86 2.45
CA TYR A 75 16.11 -0.40 2.56
C TYR A 75 15.80 0.06 3.99
N TYR A 76 14.81 -0.53 4.62
CA TYR A 76 14.44 -0.15 5.99
C TYR A 76 15.44 -0.56 7.07
N ALA A 77 16.21 -1.62 6.84
CA ALA A 77 17.29 -2.02 7.75
C ALA A 77 18.47 -1.02 7.69
N GLN A 78 18.72 -0.44 6.53
CA GLN A 78 19.76 0.60 6.31
C GLN A 78 19.29 1.99 6.77
N HIS A 79 17.97 2.20 6.88
CA HIS A 79 17.35 3.46 7.30
C HIS A 79 16.46 3.21 8.52
N PRO A 80 17.05 2.82 9.67
CA PRO A 80 16.26 2.55 10.86
C PRO A 80 15.50 3.81 11.27
N SER A 81 14.26 3.64 11.66
CA SER A 81 13.43 4.74 12.15
C SER A 81 13.94 5.17 13.53
N ASP A 82 14.76 6.21 13.57
CA ASP A 82 15.04 6.94 14.81
C ASP A 82 13.94 7.97 15.01
N LYS A 83 13.18 7.83 16.09
CA LYS A 83 12.11 8.78 16.45
C LYS A 83 12.63 10.20 16.66
N ASN A 84 13.91 10.35 17.02
CA ASN A 84 14.54 11.65 17.26
C ASN A 84 15.16 12.25 15.99
N SER A 85 15.41 11.42 14.97
CA SER A 85 16.01 11.85 13.69
C SER A 85 15.42 11.05 12.53
N PRO A 86 14.12 11.22 12.22
CA PRO A 86 13.49 10.50 11.13
C PRO A 86 14.07 10.92 9.77
N THR A 87 14.23 9.96 8.87
CA THR A 87 14.57 10.25 7.48
C THR A 87 13.51 11.15 6.85
N GLN A 88 13.92 12.28 6.29
CA GLN A 88 13.03 13.24 5.67
C GLN A 88 12.75 12.84 4.22
N ASN A 89 11.46 12.75 3.84
CA ASN A 89 11.00 12.46 2.48
C ASN A 89 11.76 11.32 1.80
N PRO A 90 11.77 10.10 2.36
CA PRO A 90 12.51 8.99 1.77
C PRO A 90 11.98 8.67 0.37
N GLN A 91 12.89 8.53 -0.59
CA GLN A 91 12.57 8.31 -2.02
C GLN A 91 12.89 6.87 -2.47
N GLY A 92 13.24 5.99 -1.54
CA GLY A 92 13.74 4.68 -1.87
C GLY A 92 15.20 4.69 -2.37
N THR A 93 15.63 3.60 -2.97
CA THR A 93 16.97 3.49 -3.58
C THR A 93 17.00 4.17 -4.95
N ASN A 94 18.21 4.56 -5.38
CA ASN A 94 18.39 5.25 -6.67
C ASN A 94 18.21 4.33 -7.89
N SER A 95 18.29 3.01 -7.69
CA SER A 95 18.15 2.01 -8.76
C SER A 95 17.68 0.66 -8.21
N GLY A 96 17.16 -0.18 -9.08
CA GLY A 96 16.71 -1.52 -8.75
C GLY A 96 16.19 -2.25 -9.98
N THR A 97 15.79 -3.50 -9.83
CA THR A 97 15.21 -4.33 -10.90
C THR A 97 13.68 -4.37 -10.83
N GLY A 98 13.09 -3.97 -9.70
CA GLY A 98 11.64 -3.93 -9.50
C GLY A 98 11.21 -2.65 -8.82
N ARG A 99 10.01 -2.17 -9.14
CA ARG A 99 9.32 -1.10 -8.43
C ARG A 99 8.51 -1.69 -7.29
N VAL A 100 8.35 -0.92 -6.23
CA VAL A 100 7.48 -1.31 -5.11
C VAL A 100 6.02 -1.34 -5.55
N VAL A 101 5.29 -2.37 -5.12
CA VAL A 101 3.83 -2.46 -5.19
C VAL A 101 3.25 -2.71 -3.81
N ARG A 102 2.10 -2.14 -3.54
CA ARG A 102 1.46 -2.12 -2.23
C ARG A 102 -0.03 -2.47 -2.32
N GLY A 103 -0.62 -2.86 -1.19
CA GLY A 103 -2.06 -2.97 -0.99
C GLY A 103 -2.65 -4.37 -1.15
N GLY A 104 -2.02 -5.25 -1.91
CA GLY A 104 -2.66 -6.52 -2.30
C GLY A 104 -3.73 -6.32 -3.37
N SER A 105 -4.41 -7.39 -3.76
CA SER A 105 -5.37 -7.36 -4.86
C SER A 105 -6.54 -8.32 -4.67
N TRP A 106 -7.47 -8.28 -5.62
CA TRP A 106 -8.69 -9.08 -5.64
C TRP A 106 -8.45 -10.60 -5.60
N ASN A 107 -7.29 -11.08 -6.02
CA ASN A 107 -6.94 -12.51 -6.04
C ASN A 107 -5.94 -12.92 -4.95
N ASP A 108 -5.59 -12.00 -4.05
CA ASP A 108 -4.66 -12.27 -2.97
C ASP A 108 -5.35 -12.73 -1.68
N VAL A 109 -4.55 -13.38 -0.82
CA VAL A 109 -4.96 -13.72 0.54
C VAL A 109 -4.85 -12.51 1.48
N ASP A 110 -5.47 -12.58 2.64
CA ASP A 110 -5.50 -11.52 3.65
C ASP A 110 -4.13 -10.97 4.04
N PHE A 111 -3.13 -11.84 4.16
CA PHE A 111 -1.76 -11.46 4.48
C PHE A 111 -1.20 -10.40 3.53
N ASN A 112 -1.50 -10.50 2.23
CA ASN A 112 -1.01 -9.58 1.21
C ASN A 112 -1.70 -8.21 1.24
N CYS A 113 -2.92 -8.14 1.78
CA CYS A 113 -3.69 -6.90 1.87
C CYS A 113 -3.33 -6.02 3.08
N ARG A 114 -2.37 -6.44 3.93
CA ARG A 114 -1.93 -5.63 5.08
C ARG A 114 -1.27 -4.34 4.64
N SER A 115 -1.51 -3.26 5.38
CA SER A 115 -0.89 -1.95 5.11
C SER A 115 0.65 -2.00 5.10
N ALA A 116 1.27 -2.89 5.87
CA ALA A 116 2.72 -3.06 5.93
C ALA A 116 3.28 -3.98 4.84
N ASN A 117 2.44 -4.73 4.11
CA ASN A 117 2.93 -5.68 3.13
C ASN A 117 3.45 -4.95 1.88
N ARG A 118 4.58 -5.42 1.36
CA ARG A 118 5.24 -4.84 0.18
C ARG A 118 5.80 -5.93 -0.70
N PHE A 119 5.78 -5.70 -2.01
CA PHE A 119 6.47 -6.52 -3.00
C PHE A 119 7.20 -5.66 -4.01
N GLY A 120 8.11 -6.29 -4.78
CA GLY A 120 8.80 -5.67 -5.90
C GLY A 120 8.56 -6.44 -7.19
N TYR A 121 8.19 -5.71 -8.25
CA TYR A 121 8.00 -6.28 -9.58
C TYR A 121 8.70 -5.44 -10.65
N GLY A 122 9.13 -6.09 -11.73
CA GLY A 122 9.69 -5.39 -12.88
C GLY A 122 8.66 -4.41 -13.48
N PRO A 123 9.06 -3.18 -13.82
CA PRO A 123 8.13 -2.15 -14.28
C PRO A 123 7.48 -2.46 -15.63
N GLU A 124 7.98 -3.48 -16.35
CA GLU A 124 7.42 -3.99 -17.60
C GLU A 124 6.19 -4.88 -17.40
N TYR A 125 5.93 -5.40 -16.21
CA TYR A 125 4.79 -6.29 -15.95
C TYR A 125 3.46 -5.57 -16.13
N ARG A 126 2.55 -6.23 -16.83
CA ARG A 126 1.18 -5.79 -17.12
C ARG A 126 0.22 -6.90 -16.73
N LEU A 127 -0.32 -6.82 -15.52
CA LEU A 127 -1.20 -7.83 -14.96
C LEU A 127 -2.58 -7.23 -14.64
N ASN A 128 -3.61 -8.04 -14.68
CA ASN A 128 -5.00 -7.61 -14.46
C ASN A 128 -5.34 -7.28 -12.99
N ASN A 129 -4.40 -7.52 -12.10
CA ASN A 129 -4.49 -7.20 -10.68
C ASN A 129 -3.51 -6.09 -10.25
N TYR A 130 -2.91 -5.35 -11.20
CA TYR A 130 -2.06 -4.20 -10.95
C TYR A 130 -2.67 -2.91 -11.47
N GLY A 131 -2.48 -1.84 -10.70
CA GLY A 131 -2.93 -0.50 -11.01
C GLY A 131 -2.04 0.55 -10.34
N PHE A 132 -2.52 1.76 -10.24
CA PHE A 132 -1.82 2.86 -9.58
C PHE A 132 -2.81 3.90 -9.08
N ARG A 133 -2.35 4.71 -8.13
CA ARG A 133 -3.00 5.96 -7.77
C ARG A 133 -2.04 7.12 -7.90
N VAL A 134 -2.57 8.31 -8.17
CA VAL A 134 -1.78 9.54 -8.24
C VAL A 134 -1.81 10.28 -6.91
N SER A 135 -0.70 10.94 -6.58
CA SER A 135 -0.61 11.91 -5.50
C SER A 135 -0.12 13.25 -6.07
N ARG A 136 -0.41 14.34 -5.37
CA ARG A 136 0.17 15.65 -5.67
C ARG A 136 0.53 16.37 -4.38
N THR A 137 1.62 17.09 -4.40
CA THR A 137 1.92 18.15 -3.42
C THR A 137 1.00 19.36 -3.65
N LYS A 138 0.56 19.95 -2.56
CA LYS A 138 -0.12 21.27 -2.63
C LYS A 138 0.88 22.36 -2.94
#